data_f64872f059d0bb1a8d54849e9f973fb2
#
_entry.id   f64872f059d0bb1a8d54849e9f973fb2
#
_cell.length_a   1.000
_cell.length_b   1.000
_cell.length_c   1.000
_cell.angle_alpha   90.00
_cell.angle_beta   90.00
_cell.angle_gamma   90.00
#
_symmetry.space_group_name_H-M   'P 1'
#
loop_
_entity.id
_entity.type
_entity.pdbx_description
1 polymer ?
#
loop_
_entity_poly.entity_id
_entity_poly.type
_entity_poly.pdbx_seq_one_letter_code
_entity_poly.pdbx_strand_id
1 'polypeptide(L)'
;MKSVLFLIGAVLSALASPGSSAAAEEPLPKYGPQARRLFEDRQYFREHEAVDFWALVGYYVPQRNDSSCSLASAVMVLNALRAGEALSAAEELVTQDGLLQRVSSSIWNENTAAGGPGVSLDQFAALMERALAEYAIDARVEVVHVDEADPDALREVLSANEANAGDFLIANFLQSEFTGDPAGAVGHMAPVAAYDAAAGRVLLFDPDRRWYEPYWVTVETLLAGMGTRDGAAGRARGYLRVVRTD
;
A
#
# COMPACT_ATOMS: atom_id res chain seq x y z
N MET A 1 -73.58 51.98 -38.19
CA MET A 1 -73.39 51.21 -36.96
C MET A 1 -72.23 50.33 -37.21
N LYS A 2 -71.05 50.62 -36.64
CA LYS A 2 -69.81 49.82 -36.76
C LYS A 2 -69.47 49.35 -35.41
N SER A 3 -69.54 48.01 -35.18
CA SER A 3 -69.16 47.36 -33.95
C SER A 3 -67.63 47.17 -33.89
N VAL A 4 -67.00 47.62 -32.83
CA VAL A 4 -65.61 47.47 -32.57
C VAL A 4 -65.44 46.32 -31.63
N LEU A 5 -64.71 45.29 -32.04
CA LEU A 5 -64.40 44.08 -31.23
C LEU A 5 -63.03 44.33 -30.54
N PHE A 6 -63.05 44.37 -29.22
CA PHE A 6 -61.82 44.40 -28.38
C PHE A 6 -61.28 42.96 -28.15
N LEU A 7 -60.09 42.75 -28.69
CA LEU A 7 -59.31 41.49 -28.32
C LEU A 7 -58.48 41.77 -27.07
N ILE A 8 -58.76 41.03 -26.02
CA ILE A 8 -57.97 41.05 -24.82
C ILE A 8 -56.91 39.99 -24.99
N GLY A 9 -55.64 40.38 -25.16
CA GLY A 9 -54.50 39.50 -25.20
C GLY A 9 -54.05 39.12 -23.77
N ALA A 10 -54.18 37.86 -23.44
CA ALA A 10 -53.63 37.33 -22.17
C ALA A 10 -52.13 37.09 -22.35
N VAL A 11 -51.30 37.83 -21.60
CA VAL A 11 -49.85 37.62 -21.48
C VAL A 11 -49.64 36.52 -20.45
N LEU A 12 -49.26 35.31 -20.90
CA LEU A 12 -48.74 34.27 -20.04
C LEU A 12 -47.29 34.59 -19.67
N SER A 13 -47.05 35.06 -18.46
CA SER A 13 -45.72 35.16 -17.90
C SER A 13 -45.26 33.76 -17.48
N ALA A 14 -44.37 33.16 -18.24
CA ALA A 14 -43.67 31.91 -17.84
C ALA A 14 -42.68 32.25 -16.74
N LEU A 15 -42.98 31.81 -15.51
CA LEU A 15 -42.05 31.79 -14.38
C LEU A 15 -41.00 30.72 -14.66
N ALA A 16 -39.83 31.14 -15.12
CA ALA A 16 -38.65 30.27 -15.16
C ALA A 16 -38.22 29.94 -13.73
N SER A 17 -38.41 28.71 -13.32
CA SER A 17 -37.83 28.19 -12.06
C SER A 17 -36.30 28.27 -12.19
N PRO A 18 -35.58 28.80 -11.20
CA PRO A 18 -34.12 28.72 -11.20
C PRO A 18 -33.73 27.25 -11.12
N GLY A 19 -33.13 26.73 -12.17
CA GLY A 19 -32.55 25.39 -12.18
C GLY A 19 -31.53 25.33 -11.02
N SER A 20 -31.75 24.40 -10.09
CA SER A 20 -30.78 24.03 -9.07
C SER A 20 -29.54 23.56 -9.81
N SER A 21 -28.52 24.39 -9.86
CA SER A 21 -27.18 23.99 -10.25
C SER A 21 -26.75 22.98 -9.20
N ALA A 22 -26.78 21.69 -9.52
CA ALA A 22 -26.08 20.70 -8.71
C ALA A 22 -24.62 21.15 -8.65
N ALA A 23 -24.16 21.57 -7.49
CA ALA A 23 -22.75 21.84 -7.26
C ALA A 23 -22.03 20.55 -7.67
N ALA A 24 -21.08 20.66 -8.61
CA ALA A 24 -20.24 19.53 -8.97
C ALA A 24 -19.55 19.11 -7.66
N GLU A 25 -19.75 17.85 -7.27
CA GLU A 25 -19.12 17.28 -6.10
C GLU A 25 -17.60 17.39 -6.29
N GLU A 26 -16.91 18.06 -5.38
CA GLU A 26 -15.46 18.18 -5.48
C GLU A 26 -14.86 16.78 -5.46
N PRO A 27 -13.89 16.48 -6.34
CA PRO A 27 -13.25 15.18 -6.37
C PRO A 27 -12.61 14.89 -5.01
N LEU A 28 -12.79 13.68 -4.51
CA LEU A 28 -12.18 13.24 -3.26
C LEU A 28 -10.65 13.38 -3.33
N PRO A 29 -10.01 13.79 -2.23
CA PRO A 29 -8.56 13.85 -2.17
C PRO A 29 -7.95 12.48 -2.48
N LYS A 30 -6.92 12.46 -3.32
CA LYS A 30 -6.20 11.21 -3.68
C LYS A 30 -5.56 10.54 -2.46
N TYR A 31 -5.10 11.35 -1.51
CA TYR A 31 -4.62 10.92 -0.20
C TYR A 31 -5.59 11.39 0.87
N GLY A 32 -5.93 10.51 1.78
CA GLY A 32 -6.74 10.87 2.93
C GLY A 32 -6.03 11.90 3.83
N PRO A 33 -6.73 12.51 4.77
CA PRO A 33 -6.16 13.56 5.62
C PRO A 33 -5.00 13.10 6.51
N GLN A 34 -4.85 11.80 6.69
CA GLN A 34 -3.80 11.17 7.48
C GLN A 34 -2.59 10.71 6.65
N ALA A 35 -2.65 10.85 5.31
CA ALA A 35 -1.57 10.45 4.43
C ALA A 35 -0.86 11.68 3.84
N ARG A 36 0.48 11.65 3.84
CA ARG A 36 1.32 12.69 3.25
C ARG A 36 2.32 12.06 2.30
N ARG A 37 2.45 12.64 1.12
CA ARG A 37 3.43 12.16 0.14
C ARG A 37 4.86 12.37 0.64
N LEU A 38 5.73 11.43 0.32
CA LEU A 38 7.15 11.53 0.65
C LEU A 38 7.76 12.87 0.20
N PHE A 39 7.37 13.35 -0.98
CA PHE A 39 7.84 14.63 -1.53
C PHE A 39 7.54 15.83 -0.62
N GLU A 40 6.43 15.82 0.10
CA GLU A 40 5.98 16.94 0.95
C GLU A 40 6.71 16.99 2.28
N ASP A 41 7.31 15.88 2.70
CA ASP A 41 7.99 15.80 3.99
C ASP A 41 9.26 14.94 3.90
N ARG A 42 10.39 15.61 3.72
CA ARG A 42 11.72 15.00 3.62
C ARG A 42 12.63 15.32 4.80
N GLN A 43 12.09 15.96 5.84
CA GLN A 43 12.89 16.39 6.97
C GLN A 43 13.45 15.19 7.74
N TYR A 44 12.65 14.14 7.91
CA TYR A 44 13.06 12.90 8.57
C TYR A 44 14.42 12.38 8.09
N PHE A 45 14.64 12.29 6.78
CA PHE A 45 15.88 11.76 6.18
C PHE A 45 17.11 12.65 6.33
N ARG A 46 16.96 13.85 6.88
CA ARG A 46 18.08 14.76 7.20
C ARG A 46 18.49 14.64 8.66
N GLU A 47 17.62 14.09 9.49
CA GLU A 47 17.75 14.08 10.95
C GLU A 47 17.94 12.67 11.50
N HIS A 48 17.61 11.64 10.70
CA HIS A 48 17.63 10.23 11.11
C HIS A 48 18.39 9.36 10.12
N GLU A 49 18.88 8.22 10.58
CA GLU A 49 19.63 7.27 9.74
C GLU A 49 18.73 6.60 8.71
N ALA A 50 17.45 6.35 9.01
CA ALA A 50 16.44 5.77 8.14
C ALA A 50 16.94 4.48 7.45
N VAL A 51 17.36 3.51 8.25
CA VAL A 51 18.08 2.31 7.78
C VAL A 51 17.28 1.51 6.74
N ASP A 52 15.99 1.31 6.98
CA ASP A 52 15.11 0.58 6.06
C ASP A 52 14.88 1.34 4.76
N PHE A 53 14.75 2.67 4.83
CA PHE A 53 14.62 3.49 3.64
C PHE A 53 15.80 3.32 2.69
N TRP A 54 17.01 3.42 3.23
CA TRP A 54 18.22 3.29 2.41
C TRP A 54 18.44 1.87 1.91
N ALA A 55 18.04 0.85 2.67
CA ALA A 55 18.09 -0.53 2.22
C ALA A 55 17.10 -0.82 1.08
N LEU A 56 15.91 -0.21 1.10
CA LEU A 56 14.83 -0.49 0.16
C LEU A 56 14.81 0.43 -1.06
N VAL A 57 15.25 1.70 -0.93
CA VAL A 57 15.03 2.72 -1.97
C VAL A 57 15.67 2.37 -3.31
N GLY A 58 16.82 1.70 -3.30
CA GLY A 58 17.51 1.23 -4.52
C GLY A 58 16.74 0.13 -5.28
N TYR A 59 15.78 -0.52 -4.62
CA TYR A 59 15.02 -1.65 -5.13
C TYR A 59 13.53 -1.38 -5.28
N TYR A 60 13.11 -0.13 -5.10
CA TYR A 60 11.71 0.25 -5.22
C TYR A 60 11.20 0.05 -6.64
N VAL A 61 10.23 -0.86 -6.80
CA VAL A 61 9.65 -1.24 -8.09
C VAL A 61 8.13 -1.13 -8.09
N PRO A 62 7.51 -0.74 -9.22
CA PRO A 62 6.07 -0.77 -9.34
C PRO A 62 5.55 -2.21 -9.43
N GLN A 63 4.34 -2.43 -8.93
CA GLN A 63 3.59 -3.65 -9.24
C GLN A 63 3.27 -3.70 -10.74
N ARG A 64 3.21 -4.90 -11.33
CA ARG A 64 2.97 -5.10 -12.77
C ARG A 64 1.52 -4.86 -13.18
N ASN A 65 0.61 -5.14 -12.27
CA ASN A 65 -0.84 -4.99 -12.43
C ASN A 65 -1.50 -4.87 -11.04
N ASP A 66 -2.80 -4.63 -11.00
CA ASP A 66 -3.56 -4.36 -9.78
C ASP A 66 -3.61 -5.54 -8.77
N SER A 67 -3.14 -6.74 -9.16
CA SER A 67 -3.12 -7.95 -8.32
C SER A 67 -1.71 -8.33 -7.83
N SER A 68 -0.66 -7.59 -8.18
CA SER A 68 0.74 -8.01 -7.98
C SER A 68 1.51 -7.21 -6.91
N CYS A 69 0.81 -6.57 -5.96
CA CYS A 69 1.44 -5.83 -4.86
C CYS A 69 2.36 -6.71 -3.99
N SER A 70 1.94 -7.94 -3.65
CA SER A 70 2.75 -8.89 -2.90
C SER A 70 4.05 -9.26 -3.61
N LEU A 71 3.97 -9.47 -4.93
CA LEU A 71 5.13 -9.81 -5.74
C LEU A 71 6.16 -8.66 -5.79
N ALA A 72 5.70 -7.42 -5.99
CA ALA A 72 6.56 -6.26 -5.99
C ALA A 72 7.18 -6.03 -4.59
N SER A 73 6.39 -6.17 -3.52
CA SER A 73 6.87 -6.06 -2.13
C SER A 73 7.92 -7.12 -1.79
N ALA A 74 7.71 -8.37 -2.23
CA ALA A 74 8.69 -9.43 -2.08
C ALA A 74 10.02 -9.11 -2.78
N VAL A 75 9.95 -8.64 -4.03
CA VAL A 75 11.15 -8.27 -4.82
C VAL A 75 11.97 -7.19 -4.12
N MET A 76 11.32 -6.15 -3.57
CA MET A 76 12.01 -5.09 -2.84
C MET A 76 12.75 -5.64 -1.63
N VAL A 77 12.08 -6.43 -0.79
CA VAL A 77 12.66 -6.99 0.45
C VAL A 77 13.75 -8.02 0.16
N LEU A 78 13.55 -8.92 -0.81
CA LEU A 78 14.56 -9.92 -1.18
C LEU A 78 15.85 -9.26 -1.69
N ASN A 79 15.75 -8.22 -2.51
CA ASN A 79 16.93 -7.48 -2.96
C ASN A 79 17.61 -6.72 -1.81
N ALA A 80 16.84 -6.11 -0.91
CA ALA A 80 17.39 -5.43 0.26
C ALA A 80 18.15 -6.39 1.19
N LEU A 81 17.60 -7.58 1.43
CA LEU A 81 18.29 -8.63 2.20
C LEU A 81 19.61 -9.09 1.54
N ARG A 82 19.65 -9.16 0.22
CA ARG A 82 20.85 -9.56 -0.54
C ARG A 82 21.89 -8.44 -0.67
N ALA A 83 21.52 -7.20 -0.43
CA ALA A 83 22.43 -6.05 -0.62
C ALA A 83 23.69 -6.10 0.26
N GLY A 84 23.62 -6.77 1.42
CA GLY A 84 24.75 -6.96 2.32
C GLY A 84 25.69 -8.12 1.95
N GLU A 85 25.36 -8.91 0.91
CA GLU A 85 26.09 -10.10 0.54
C GLU A 85 27.10 -9.84 -0.57
N ALA A 86 28.15 -10.67 -0.62
CA ALA A 86 29.12 -10.64 -1.68
C ALA A 86 28.58 -11.31 -2.95
N LEU A 87 27.81 -10.58 -3.72
CA LEU A 87 27.25 -11.07 -4.97
C LEU A 87 28.31 -11.19 -6.07
N SER A 88 28.21 -12.23 -6.90
CA SER A 88 29.07 -12.37 -8.06
C SER A 88 28.59 -11.47 -9.21
N ALA A 89 29.49 -11.15 -10.15
CA ALA A 89 29.14 -10.34 -11.32
C ALA A 89 28.11 -11.02 -12.26
N ALA A 90 27.84 -12.33 -12.06
CA ALA A 90 26.87 -13.09 -12.85
C ALA A 90 25.47 -13.13 -12.19
N GLU A 91 25.34 -12.61 -10.96
CA GLU A 91 24.06 -12.61 -10.26
C GLU A 91 23.22 -11.41 -10.65
N GLU A 92 21.99 -11.70 -11.03
CA GLU A 92 21.01 -10.68 -11.35
C GLU A 92 20.23 -10.24 -10.10
N LEU A 93 19.70 -9.02 -10.14
CA LEU A 93 18.72 -8.58 -9.16
C LEU A 93 17.47 -9.46 -9.24
N VAL A 94 16.81 -9.67 -8.11
CA VAL A 94 15.48 -10.30 -8.10
C VAL A 94 14.51 -9.41 -8.85
N THR A 95 13.87 -9.97 -9.87
CA THR A 95 12.78 -9.32 -10.62
C THR A 95 11.46 -10.05 -10.38
N GLN A 96 10.34 -9.40 -10.65
CA GLN A 96 9.03 -10.04 -10.46
C GLN A 96 8.89 -11.29 -11.34
N ASP A 97 9.37 -11.26 -12.59
CA ASP A 97 9.33 -12.43 -13.48
C ASP A 97 10.31 -13.52 -13.02
N GLY A 98 11.52 -13.13 -12.63
CA GLY A 98 12.51 -14.07 -12.10
C GLY A 98 12.05 -14.77 -10.84
N LEU A 99 11.38 -14.03 -9.94
CA LEU A 99 10.81 -14.58 -8.71
C LEU A 99 9.70 -15.59 -9.00
N LEU A 100 8.77 -15.31 -9.91
CA LEU A 100 7.72 -16.23 -10.31
C LEU A 100 8.28 -17.51 -10.95
N GLN A 101 9.29 -17.37 -11.81
CA GLN A 101 9.95 -18.52 -12.45
C GLN A 101 10.68 -19.39 -11.42
N ARG A 102 11.41 -18.78 -10.50
CA ARG A 102 12.24 -19.49 -9.54
C ARG A 102 11.43 -20.18 -8.44
N VAL A 103 10.45 -19.50 -7.87
CA VAL A 103 9.56 -20.08 -6.84
C VAL A 103 8.57 -21.08 -7.45
N SER A 104 8.21 -20.92 -8.72
CA SER A 104 7.32 -21.82 -9.47
C SER A 104 6.02 -22.18 -8.71
N SER A 105 5.38 -21.19 -8.08
CA SER A 105 4.14 -21.39 -7.34
C SER A 105 2.92 -21.10 -8.21
N SER A 106 2.01 -22.07 -8.37
CA SER A 106 0.73 -21.83 -9.04
C SER A 106 -0.08 -20.73 -8.38
N ILE A 107 -0.08 -20.69 -7.03
CA ILE A 107 -0.77 -19.65 -6.25
C ILE A 107 -0.26 -18.25 -6.66
N TRP A 108 1.06 -18.03 -6.67
CA TRP A 108 1.58 -16.73 -7.03
C TRP A 108 1.37 -16.42 -8.51
N ASN A 109 1.62 -17.39 -9.40
CA ASN A 109 1.44 -17.20 -10.84
C ASN A 109 0.00 -16.82 -11.22
N GLU A 110 -0.98 -17.50 -10.67
CA GLU A 110 -2.40 -17.29 -10.98
C GLU A 110 -2.96 -16.07 -10.27
N ASN A 111 -2.67 -15.93 -8.98
CA ASN A 111 -3.29 -14.89 -8.15
C ASN A 111 -2.71 -13.50 -8.39
N THR A 112 -1.45 -13.39 -8.85
CA THR A 112 -0.83 -12.10 -9.22
C THR A 112 -0.87 -11.78 -10.70
N ALA A 113 -1.51 -12.62 -11.51
CA ALA A 113 -1.82 -12.28 -12.90
C ALA A 113 -2.82 -11.12 -12.98
N ALA A 114 -2.89 -10.46 -14.11
CA ALA A 114 -3.86 -9.39 -14.32
C ALA A 114 -5.29 -9.89 -14.11
N GLY A 115 -6.03 -9.23 -13.20
CA GLY A 115 -7.38 -9.64 -12.80
C GLY A 115 -7.42 -10.81 -11.80
N GLY A 116 -6.28 -11.28 -11.32
CA GLY A 116 -6.21 -12.28 -10.26
C GLY A 116 -6.68 -11.72 -8.90
N PRO A 117 -7.03 -12.60 -7.95
CA PRO A 117 -7.57 -12.18 -6.66
C PRO A 117 -6.52 -11.61 -5.68
N GLY A 118 -5.24 -11.61 -6.03
CA GLY A 118 -4.15 -11.36 -5.10
C GLY A 118 -3.91 -12.56 -4.17
N VAL A 119 -3.11 -12.36 -3.13
CA VAL A 119 -2.81 -13.38 -2.13
C VAL A 119 -3.14 -12.86 -0.73
N SER A 120 -3.58 -13.76 0.15
CA SER A 120 -3.75 -13.45 1.56
C SER A 120 -2.41 -13.31 2.28
N LEU A 121 -2.41 -12.77 3.50
CA LEU A 121 -1.19 -12.62 4.29
C LEU A 121 -0.52 -13.96 4.56
N ASP A 122 -1.29 -15.00 4.93
CA ASP A 122 -0.77 -16.35 5.19
C ASP A 122 -0.18 -17.00 3.92
N GLN A 123 -0.86 -16.83 2.77
CA GLN A 123 -0.34 -17.28 1.48
C GLN A 123 0.97 -16.56 1.15
N PHE A 124 1.02 -15.26 1.39
CA PHE A 124 2.22 -14.47 1.13
C PHE A 124 3.38 -14.91 2.02
N ALA A 125 3.15 -15.21 3.29
CA ALA A 125 4.18 -15.73 4.19
C ALA A 125 4.79 -17.03 3.66
N ALA A 126 3.97 -18.01 3.31
CA ALA A 126 4.45 -19.28 2.75
C ALA A 126 5.23 -19.09 1.43
N LEU A 127 4.82 -18.11 0.62
CA LEU A 127 5.52 -17.76 -0.63
C LEU A 127 6.86 -17.06 -0.37
N MET A 128 6.93 -16.20 0.65
CA MET A 128 8.18 -15.55 1.09
C MET A 128 9.17 -16.57 1.66
N GLU A 129 8.74 -17.52 2.50
CA GLU A 129 9.60 -18.60 2.99
C GLU A 129 10.22 -19.41 1.84
N ARG A 130 9.41 -19.75 0.84
CA ARG A 130 9.92 -20.43 -0.37
C ARG A 130 10.89 -19.54 -1.15
N ALA A 131 10.60 -18.26 -1.31
CA ALA A 131 11.48 -17.33 -2.00
C ALA A 131 12.81 -17.18 -1.28
N LEU A 132 12.83 -17.05 0.04
CA LEU A 132 14.05 -17.01 0.85
C LEU A 132 14.91 -18.28 0.61
N ALA A 133 14.29 -19.46 0.65
CA ALA A 133 14.98 -20.71 0.39
C ALA A 133 15.54 -20.78 -1.04
N GLU A 134 14.77 -20.41 -2.06
CA GLU A 134 15.20 -20.43 -3.47
C GLU A 134 16.34 -19.44 -3.77
N TYR A 135 16.43 -18.35 -3.03
CA TYR A 135 17.51 -17.36 -3.16
C TYR A 135 18.63 -17.55 -2.14
N ALA A 136 18.58 -18.65 -1.34
CA ALA A 136 19.56 -18.98 -0.31
C ALA A 136 19.78 -17.82 0.70
N ILE A 137 18.71 -17.16 1.10
CA ILE A 137 18.73 -16.05 2.07
C ILE A 137 18.41 -16.62 3.45
N ASP A 138 19.34 -16.47 4.39
CA ASP A 138 19.15 -16.90 5.78
C ASP A 138 18.29 -15.87 6.54
N ALA A 139 16.99 -16.05 6.44
CA ALA A 139 15.99 -15.23 7.13
C ALA A 139 14.75 -16.06 7.46
N ARG A 140 14.00 -15.63 8.48
CA ARG A 140 12.72 -16.22 8.86
C ARG A 140 11.57 -15.25 8.61
N VAL A 141 10.39 -15.81 8.40
CA VAL A 141 9.15 -15.05 8.22
C VAL A 141 8.27 -15.21 9.46
N GLU A 142 7.81 -14.09 10.00
CA GLU A 142 6.86 -14.03 11.09
C GLU A 142 5.57 -13.38 10.59
N VAL A 143 4.41 -14.01 10.86
CA VAL A 143 3.09 -13.48 10.47
C VAL A 143 2.41 -12.94 11.71
N VAL A 144 1.95 -11.70 11.64
CA VAL A 144 1.17 -11.10 12.71
C VAL A 144 -0.16 -10.59 12.12
N HIS A 145 -1.27 -11.16 12.59
CA HIS A 145 -2.60 -10.64 12.30
C HIS A 145 -3.02 -9.65 13.40
N VAL A 146 -3.59 -8.53 12.99
CA VAL A 146 -4.03 -7.48 13.89
C VAL A 146 -5.51 -7.74 14.25
N ASP A 147 -5.73 -8.74 15.12
CA ASP A 147 -7.09 -9.08 15.59
C ASP A 147 -7.59 -8.07 16.65
N GLU A 148 -6.67 -7.47 17.42
CA GLU A 148 -6.94 -6.40 18.37
C GLU A 148 -6.02 -5.21 18.08
N ALA A 149 -6.58 -4.00 18.07
CA ALA A 149 -5.81 -2.79 17.82
C ALA A 149 -4.99 -2.43 19.06
N ASP A 150 -3.69 -2.66 19.01
CA ASP A 150 -2.72 -2.22 20.02
C ASP A 150 -1.67 -1.31 19.37
N PRO A 151 -1.86 0.02 19.43
CA PRO A 151 -0.93 0.96 18.83
C PRO A 151 0.43 0.97 19.52
N ASP A 152 0.52 0.66 20.81
CA ASP A 152 1.77 0.69 21.54
C ASP A 152 2.63 -0.53 21.18
N ALA A 153 2.03 -1.72 21.09
CA ALA A 153 2.71 -2.89 20.59
C ALA A 153 3.22 -2.71 19.15
N LEU A 154 2.43 -2.07 18.28
CA LEU A 154 2.88 -1.76 16.92
C LEU A 154 4.04 -0.75 16.92
N ARG A 155 4.02 0.28 17.78
CA ARG A 155 5.13 1.24 17.91
C ARG A 155 6.42 0.58 18.37
N GLU A 156 6.35 -0.39 19.28
CA GLU A 156 7.52 -1.17 19.71
C GLU A 156 8.11 -1.96 18.54
N VAL A 157 7.28 -2.64 17.77
CA VAL A 157 7.72 -3.39 16.59
C VAL A 157 8.35 -2.47 15.54
N LEU A 158 7.71 -1.34 15.24
CA LEU A 158 8.23 -0.34 14.28
C LEU A 158 9.55 0.26 14.74
N SER A 159 9.69 0.55 16.05
CA SER A 159 10.95 1.07 16.62
C SER A 159 12.08 0.05 16.53
N ALA A 160 11.79 -1.22 16.80
CA ALA A 160 12.78 -2.29 16.69
C ALA A 160 13.20 -2.52 15.24
N ASN A 161 12.28 -2.46 14.30
CA ASN A 161 12.54 -2.56 12.87
C ASN A 161 13.42 -1.40 12.39
N GLU A 162 13.05 -0.14 12.66
CA GLU A 162 13.82 1.04 12.23
C GLU A 162 15.25 1.07 12.79
N ALA A 163 15.50 0.38 13.89
CA ALA A 163 16.83 0.28 14.51
C ALA A 163 17.70 -0.85 13.90
N ASN A 164 17.19 -1.67 13.00
CA ASN A 164 17.85 -2.88 12.50
C ASN A 164 17.71 -3.02 10.98
N ALA A 165 18.81 -2.84 10.27
CA ALA A 165 18.88 -2.99 8.81
C ALA A 165 18.73 -4.46 8.31
N GLY A 166 18.62 -5.43 9.19
CA GLY A 166 18.50 -6.88 8.88
C GLY A 166 17.07 -7.41 8.95
N ASP A 167 16.07 -6.60 9.32
CA ASP A 167 14.68 -7.00 9.29
C ASP A 167 13.80 -6.00 8.53
N PHE A 168 12.74 -6.51 7.94
CA PHE A 168 11.82 -5.72 7.14
C PHE A 168 10.38 -6.07 7.48
N LEU A 169 9.53 -5.06 7.54
CA LEU A 169 8.09 -5.21 7.69
C LEU A 169 7.40 -5.01 6.34
N ILE A 170 6.44 -5.89 6.02
CA ILE A 170 5.54 -5.72 4.88
C ILE A 170 4.12 -5.66 5.44
N ALA A 171 3.52 -4.49 5.38
CA ALA A 171 2.16 -4.28 5.85
C ALA A 171 1.14 -4.84 4.85
N ASN A 172 0.11 -5.52 5.35
CA ASN A 172 -1.09 -5.89 4.61
C ASN A 172 -2.28 -5.10 5.18
N PHE A 173 -2.89 -4.27 4.37
CA PHE A 173 -3.90 -3.28 4.80
C PHE A 173 -5.02 -3.10 3.77
N LEU A 174 -6.11 -2.49 4.18
CA LEU A 174 -7.15 -2.00 3.27
C LEU A 174 -6.77 -0.60 2.80
N GLN A 175 -6.55 -0.42 1.51
CA GLN A 175 -6.00 0.83 0.96
C GLN A 175 -6.91 2.04 1.15
N SER A 176 -8.24 1.86 1.13
CA SER A 176 -9.19 2.94 1.36
C SER A 176 -9.07 3.61 2.73
N GLU A 177 -8.55 2.91 3.75
CA GLU A 177 -8.30 3.49 5.07
C GLU A 177 -7.23 4.60 5.03
N PHE A 178 -6.32 4.52 4.06
CA PHE A 178 -5.24 5.49 3.90
C PHE A 178 -5.60 6.61 2.92
N THR A 179 -6.27 6.25 1.84
CA THR A 179 -6.60 7.18 0.77
C THR A 179 -7.93 7.87 0.95
N GLY A 180 -8.86 7.27 1.70
CA GLY A 180 -10.25 7.73 1.78
C GLY A 180 -11.05 7.52 0.48
N ASP A 181 -10.45 6.93 -0.55
CA ASP A 181 -11.10 6.64 -1.82
C ASP A 181 -11.90 5.33 -1.73
N PRO A 182 -13.24 5.35 -1.89
CA PRO A 182 -14.05 4.14 -1.89
C PRO A 182 -13.67 3.12 -2.98
N ALA A 183 -13.11 3.57 -4.10
CA ALA A 183 -12.59 2.69 -5.15
C ALA A 183 -11.30 1.96 -4.71
N GLY A 184 -10.61 2.46 -3.70
CA GLY A 184 -9.46 1.82 -3.04
C GLY A 184 -9.84 0.79 -1.98
N ALA A 185 -11.08 0.30 -1.93
CA ALA A 185 -11.51 -0.75 -0.99
C ALA A 185 -10.95 -2.13 -1.39
N VAL A 186 -9.65 -2.19 -1.61
CA VAL A 186 -8.89 -3.40 -1.98
C VAL A 186 -7.83 -3.69 -0.93
N GLY A 187 -7.57 -4.98 -0.69
CA GLY A 187 -6.44 -5.41 0.12
C GLY A 187 -5.13 -5.09 -0.60
N HIS A 188 -4.16 -4.55 0.13
CA HIS A 188 -2.90 -4.11 -0.44
C HIS A 188 -1.72 -4.52 0.44
N MET A 189 -0.54 -4.62 -0.17
CA MET A 189 0.71 -4.96 0.52
C MET A 189 1.81 -3.99 0.11
N ALA A 190 2.52 -3.45 1.10
CA ALA A 190 3.65 -2.55 0.86
C ALA A 190 4.70 -2.71 1.96
N PRO A 191 6.00 -2.64 1.64
CA PRO A 191 7.05 -2.55 2.63
C PRO A 191 6.94 -1.27 3.46
N VAL A 192 7.20 -1.39 4.76
CA VAL A 192 7.47 -0.28 5.65
C VAL A 192 8.92 0.18 5.38
N ALA A 193 9.09 1.44 5.01
CA ALA A 193 10.38 1.97 4.61
C ALA A 193 11.01 2.91 5.65
N ALA A 194 10.23 3.41 6.60
CA ALA A 194 10.75 4.17 7.74
C ALA A 194 9.68 4.32 8.82
N TYR A 195 10.12 4.54 10.06
CA TYR A 195 9.27 4.90 11.18
C TYR A 195 9.79 6.15 11.88
N ASP A 196 9.00 7.21 11.84
CA ASP A 196 9.24 8.45 12.58
C ASP A 196 8.49 8.39 13.93
N ALA A 197 9.19 7.93 14.96
CA ALA A 197 8.61 7.78 16.30
C ALA A 197 8.17 9.11 16.92
N ALA A 198 8.86 10.22 16.62
CA ALA A 198 8.54 11.52 17.15
C ALA A 198 7.23 12.09 16.58
N ALA A 199 6.97 11.82 15.30
CA ALA A 199 5.74 12.22 14.62
C ALA A 199 4.66 11.12 14.64
N GLY A 200 4.96 9.91 15.13
CA GLY A 200 4.02 8.79 15.19
C GLY A 200 3.55 8.33 13.81
N ARG A 201 4.45 8.26 12.83
CA ARG A 201 4.09 7.99 11.44
C ARG A 201 5.04 7.00 10.76
N VAL A 202 4.53 6.31 9.78
CA VAL A 202 5.17 5.23 9.04
C VAL A 202 5.23 5.58 7.56
N LEU A 203 6.38 5.41 6.92
CA LEU A 203 6.52 5.53 5.47
C LEU A 203 6.25 4.19 4.80
N LEU A 204 5.38 4.18 3.81
CA LEU A 204 5.10 3.01 2.99
C LEU A 204 5.70 3.17 1.59
N PHE A 205 6.41 2.15 1.13
CA PHE A 205 6.83 2.00 -0.26
C PHE A 205 5.74 1.30 -1.05
N ASP A 206 4.64 2.02 -1.28
CA ASP A 206 3.49 1.51 -2.00
C ASP A 206 3.87 1.15 -3.45
N PRO A 207 3.74 -0.12 -3.87
CA PRO A 207 4.10 -0.53 -5.22
C PRO A 207 3.08 -0.13 -6.28
N ASP A 208 1.91 0.39 -5.91
CA ASP A 208 0.90 0.86 -6.87
C ASP A 208 1.27 2.22 -7.49
N ARG A 209 2.39 2.22 -8.23
CA ARG A 209 2.97 3.40 -8.86
C ARG A 209 2.12 4.02 -9.96
N ARG A 210 1.07 3.35 -10.35
CA ARG A 210 0.10 3.92 -11.29
C ARG A 210 -0.71 5.03 -10.61
N TRP A 211 -0.98 4.87 -9.31
CA TRP A 211 -1.83 5.77 -8.55
C TRP A 211 -1.10 6.54 -7.48
N TYR A 212 -0.12 5.93 -6.80
CA TYR A 212 0.51 6.46 -5.61
C TYR A 212 2.03 6.59 -5.77
N GLU A 213 2.61 7.49 -5.02
CA GLU A 213 4.02 7.58 -4.69
C GLU A 213 4.20 7.13 -3.24
N PRO A 214 5.43 6.90 -2.72
CA PRO A 214 5.61 6.62 -1.30
C PRO A 214 4.98 7.69 -0.43
N TYR A 215 4.32 7.29 0.63
CA TYR A 215 3.60 8.21 1.51
C TYR A 215 3.70 7.81 2.98
N TRP A 216 3.65 8.82 3.84
CA TRP A 216 3.55 8.71 5.27
C TRP A 216 2.10 8.56 5.70
N VAL A 217 1.84 7.64 6.63
CA VAL A 217 0.57 7.53 7.36
C VAL A 217 0.84 7.52 8.85
N THR A 218 -0.15 7.86 9.69
CA THR A 218 -0.01 7.70 11.14
C THR A 218 -0.04 6.22 11.52
N VAL A 219 0.53 5.88 12.68
CA VAL A 219 0.48 4.51 13.24
C VAL A 219 -0.97 4.06 13.40
N GLU A 220 -1.86 4.95 13.83
CA GLU A 220 -3.28 4.68 13.99
C GLU A 220 -3.96 4.34 12.66
N THR A 221 -3.64 5.10 11.60
CA THR A 221 -4.16 4.83 10.24
C THR A 221 -3.66 3.49 9.71
N LEU A 222 -2.36 3.19 9.89
CA LEU A 222 -1.79 1.91 9.51
C LEU A 222 -2.48 0.76 10.26
N LEU A 223 -2.64 0.91 11.57
CA LEU A 223 -3.29 -0.09 12.41
C LEU A 223 -4.76 -0.31 12.03
N ALA A 224 -5.51 0.77 11.74
CA ALA A 224 -6.89 0.68 11.25
C ALA A 224 -6.96 -0.13 9.94
N GLY A 225 -6.09 0.15 8.97
CA GLY A 225 -6.03 -0.59 7.71
C GLY A 225 -5.67 -2.06 7.88
N MET A 226 -4.71 -2.37 8.77
CA MET A 226 -4.30 -3.75 9.09
C MET A 226 -5.36 -4.50 9.91
N GLY A 227 -6.14 -3.82 10.76
CA GLY A 227 -7.23 -4.41 11.55
C GLY A 227 -8.46 -4.77 10.72
N THR A 228 -8.53 -4.36 9.46
CA THR A 228 -9.66 -4.71 8.59
C THR A 228 -9.66 -6.20 8.25
N ARG A 229 -10.88 -6.76 8.09
CA ARG A 229 -11.03 -8.19 7.77
C ARG A 229 -10.71 -8.45 6.30
N ASP A 230 -9.84 -9.41 6.05
CA ASP A 230 -9.66 -10.00 4.72
C ASP A 230 -10.77 -11.03 4.47
N GLY A 231 -11.66 -10.74 3.52
CA GLY A 231 -12.79 -11.62 3.21
C GLY A 231 -12.36 -12.99 2.66
N ALA A 232 -11.23 -13.06 1.96
CA ALA A 232 -10.70 -14.31 1.40
C ALA A 232 -10.05 -15.20 2.49
N ALA A 233 -9.35 -14.57 3.43
CA ALA A 233 -8.70 -15.29 4.54
C ALA A 233 -9.65 -15.53 5.73
N GLY A 234 -10.74 -14.78 5.83
CA GLY A 234 -11.69 -14.86 6.93
C GLY A 234 -11.17 -14.34 8.27
N ARG A 235 -10.09 -13.58 8.29
CA ARG A 235 -9.45 -13.02 9.49
C ARG A 235 -8.91 -11.61 9.23
N ALA A 236 -8.43 -10.93 10.26
CA ALA A 236 -7.82 -9.61 10.12
C ALA A 236 -6.58 -9.67 9.21
N ARG A 237 -6.28 -8.55 8.56
CA ARG A 237 -4.99 -8.31 7.92
C ARG A 237 -3.91 -8.15 8.98
N GLY A 238 -2.77 -7.61 8.64
CA GLY A 238 -1.67 -7.44 9.57
C GLY A 238 -0.36 -7.16 8.84
N TYR A 239 0.71 -7.82 9.22
CA TYR A 239 2.00 -7.64 8.56
C TYR A 239 2.84 -8.93 8.57
N LEU A 240 3.77 -9.02 7.63
CA LEU A 240 4.90 -9.93 7.69
C LEU A 240 6.10 -9.20 8.26
N ARG A 241 6.86 -9.89 9.10
CA ARG A 241 8.20 -9.52 9.47
C ARG A 241 9.17 -10.53 8.87
N VAL A 242 10.16 -10.04 8.13
CA VAL A 242 11.23 -10.85 7.52
C VAL A 242 12.53 -10.49 8.23
N VAL A 243 13.11 -11.42 8.96
CA VAL A 243 14.23 -11.16 9.88
C VAL A 243 15.41 -12.04 9.49
N ARG A 244 16.57 -11.46 9.26
CA ARG A 244 17.83 -12.21 9.08
C ARG A 244 18.14 -13.04 10.32
N THR A 245 18.74 -14.19 10.12
CA THR A 245 19.04 -15.16 11.20
C THR A 245 20.54 -15.33 11.44
N ASP A 246 21.39 -14.67 10.65
CA ASP A 246 22.85 -14.64 10.73
C ASP A 246 23.41 -13.44 11.53
#